data_27d7001f298af323c8e67a05c3ae386c
#
_entry.id   27d7001f298af323c8e67a05c3ae386c
#
_cell.length_a   1.000
_cell.length_b   1.000
_cell.length_c   1.000
_cell.angle_alpha   90.00
_cell.angle_beta   90.00
_cell.angle_gamma   90.00
#
_symmetry.space_group_name_H-M   'P 1'
#
loop_
_entity.id
_entity.type
_entity.pdbx_description
1 polymer ?
#
loop_
_entity_poly.entity_id
_entity_poly.type
_entity_poly.pdbx_seq_one_letter_code
_entity_poly.pdbx_strand_id
1 'polypeptide(L)'
;MNIETGLFDRMVLQRNRKNVSTGYFTGLCATRGIVTATVTRGKRVVKGFANVSVGKAANGHLKGALQGLPTGGPYAIELRIGNEKLVVKDVLVGDVWLLGGQSNMQGCGLFPKKRLPADPLVRA
;
A
#
# COMPACT_ATOMS: atom_id res chain seq x y z
N MET A 1 2.78 -17.40 1.39
CA MET A 1 1.80 -16.32 1.19
C MET A 1 2.29 -15.40 0.08
N ASN A 2 1.43 -15.10 -0.85
CA ASN A 2 1.74 -14.23 -1.98
C ASN A 2 0.53 -13.34 -2.27
N ILE A 3 0.73 -12.04 -2.36
CA ILE A 3 -0.33 -11.09 -2.72
C ILE A 3 -0.36 -10.95 -4.24
N GLU A 4 -1.52 -11.18 -4.83
CA GLU A 4 -1.73 -11.09 -6.28
C GLU A 4 -2.27 -9.74 -6.70
N THR A 5 -3.15 -9.13 -5.89
CA THR A 5 -3.75 -7.84 -6.18
C THR A 5 -3.82 -6.96 -4.94
N GLY A 6 -3.80 -5.66 -5.14
CA GLY A 6 -4.17 -4.66 -4.17
C GLY A 6 -3.06 -4.09 -3.31
N LEU A 7 -2.08 -4.90 -2.93
CA LEU A 7 -0.95 -4.42 -2.12
C LEU A 7 0.37 -4.85 -2.74
N PHE A 8 1.27 -3.91 -2.93
CA PHE A 8 2.62 -4.19 -3.43
C PHE A 8 3.59 -3.11 -2.92
N ASP A 9 4.86 -3.44 -2.93
CA ASP A 9 5.90 -2.54 -2.45
C ASP A 9 5.90 -1.22 -3.22
N ARG A 10 6.08 -0.12 -2.51
CA ARG A 10 6.21 1.24 -3.04
C ARG A 10 4.94 1.81 -3.68
N MET A 11 3.80 1.21 -3.44
CA MET A 11 2.53 1.73 -3.95
C MET A 11 2.09 3.00 -3.21
N VAL A 12 1.17 3.73 -3.85
CA VAL A 12 0.46 4.86 -3.24
C VAL A 12 -1.03 4.54 -3.23
N LEU A 13 -1.63 4.59 -2.05
CA LEU A 13 -3.07 4.43 -1.87
C LEU A 13 -3.74 5.80 -1.87
N GLN A 14 -4.81 5.95 -2.67
CA GLN A 14 -5.57 7.20 -2.73
C GLN A 14 -6.31 7.42 -1.41
N ARG A 15 -6.12 8.60 -0.81
CA ARG A 15 -6.89 9.02 0.34
C ARG A 15 -8.32 9.39 -0.05
N ASN A 16 -9.25 9.29 0.91
CA ASN A 16 -10.60 9.81 0.78
C ASN A 16 -10.71 11.21 1.41
N ARG A 17 -11.93 11.75 1.50
CA ARG A 17 -12.18 13.07 2.10
C ARG A 17 -11.84 13.16 3.59
N LYS A 18 -11.77 12.00 4.28
CA LYS A 18 -11.40 11.93 5.70
C LYS A 18 -9.89 11.74 5.91
N ASN A 19 -9.09 11.85 4.84
CA ASN A 19 -7.64 11.65 4.85
C ASN A 19 -7.21 10.26 5.29
N VAL A 20 -8.00 9.25 4.95
CA VAL A 20 -7.66 7.84 5.16
C VAL A 20 -7.91 7.06 3.87
N SER A 21 -7.33 5.88 3.79
CA SER A 21 -7.52 5.00 2.64
C SER A 21 -7.90 3.60 3.08
N THR A 22 -8.58 2.88 2.18
CA THR A 22 -8.83 1.45 2.32
C THR A 22 -8.10 0.72 1.22
N GLY A 23 -7.21 -0.18 1.61
CA GLY A 23 -6.48 -1.04 0.67
C GLY A 23 -7.08 -2.44 0.64
N TYR A 24 -7.74 -2.80 -0.46
CA TYR A 24 -8.24 -4.16 -0.68
C TYR A 24 -7.13 -5.03 -1.27
N PHE A 25 -7.08 -6.28 -0.86
CA PHE A 25 -6.07 -7.20 -1.39
C PHE A 25 -6.59 -8.63 -1.49
N THR A 26 -6.02 -9.37 -2.44
CA THR A 26 -6.23 -10.80 -2.62
C THR A 26 -4.90 -11.48 -2.86
N GLY A 27 -4.85 -12.79 -2.59
CA GLY A 27 -3.62 -13.52 -2.83
C GLY A 27 -3.78 -15.02 -2.61
N LEU A 28 -2.63 -15.68 -2.55
CA LEU A 28 -2.51 -17.12 -2.33
C LEU A 28 -1.80 -17.40 -1.01
N CYS A 29 -2.21 -18.49 -0.35
CA CYS A 29 -1.60 -18.91 0.90
C CYS A 29 -1.71 -20.42 1.07
N ALA A 30 -0.89 -20.99 1.94
CA ALA A 30 -0.97 -22.40 2.31
C ALA A 30 -1.81 -22.62 3.56
N THR A 31 -1.87 -21.61 4.44
CA THR A 31 -2.50 -21.72 5.75
C THR A 31 -3.93 -21.16 5.70
N ARG A 32 -4.85 -21.84 6.36
CA ARG A 32 -6.22 -21.39 6.56
C ARG A 32 -6.32 -20.60 7.86
N GLY A 33 -7.12 -19.55 7.87
CA GLY A 33 -7.38 -18.80 9.09
C GLY A 33 -7.66 -17.33 8.85
N ILE A 34 -7.53 -16.54 9.92
CA ILE A 34 -7.73 -15.10 9.88
C ILE A 34 -6.43 -14.44 9.43
N VAL A 35 -6.54 -13.50 8.50
CA VAL A 35 -5.43 -12.64 8.10
C VAL A 35 -5.36 -11.47 9.06
N THR A 36 -4.23 -11.31 9.71
CA THR A 36 -3.98 -10.15 10.59
C THR A 36 -2.95 -9.23 9.98
N ALA A 37 -3.03 -7.95 10.32
CA ALA A 37 -2.10 -6.94 9.84
C ALA A 37 -1.55 -6.11 10.98
N THR A 38 -0.26 -5.80 10.89
CA THR A 38 0.40 -4.80 11.71
C THR A 38 1.03 -3.78 10.77
N VAL A 39 0.67 -2.52 10.92
CA VAL A 39 1.20 -1.44 10.11
C VAL A 39 2.15 -0.61 10.96
N THR A 40 3.36 -0.40 10.43
CA THR A 40 4.37 0.41 11.11
C THR A 40 4.80 1.58 10.22
N ARG A 41 5.17 2.66 10.87
CA ARG A 41 5.84 3.80 10.23
C ARG A 41 7.18 4.00 10.93
N GLY A 42 8.26 3.65 10.24
CA GLY A 42 9.56 3.55 10.89
C GLY A 42 9.54 2.46 11.96
N LYS A 43 9.84 2.82 13.21
CA LYS A 43 9.84 1.89 14.34
C LYS A 43 8.55 1.92 15.16
N ARG A 44 7.54 2.70 14.73
CA ARG A 44 6.30 2.87 15.49
C ARG A 44 5.14 2.15 14.81
N VAL A 45 4.35 1.45 15.61
CA VAL A 45 3.10 0.87 15.15
C VAL A 45 2.06 1.98 15.00
N VAL A 46 1.37 2.00 13.85
CA VAL A 46 0.30 2.95 13.59
C VAL A 46 -0.88 2.62 14.50
N LYS A 47 -1.45 3.63 15.17
CA LYS A 47 -2.58 3.46 16.07
C LYS A 47 -3.75 2.76 15.36
N GLY A 48 -4.26 1.70 15.98
CA GLY A 48 -5.35 0.90 15.43
C GLY A 48 -4.91 -0.19 14.46
N PHE A 49 -3.59 -0.37 14.22
CA PHE A 49 -3.05 -1.35 13.29
C PHE A 49 -2.00 -2.26 13.93
N ALA A 50 -2.24 -2.65 15.18
CA ALA A 50 -1.42 -3.62 15.88
C ALA A 50 -2.11 -4.99 15.85
N ASN A 51 -1.65 -5.88 14.97
CA ASN A 51 -2.16 -7.24 14.83
C ASN A 51 -3.69 -7.31 14.71
N VAL A 52 -4.25 -6.50 13.83
CA VAL A 52 -5.70 -6.40 13.64
C VAL A 52 -6.18 -7.39 12.58
N SER A 53 -7.40 -7.94 12.76
CA SER A 53 -8.02 -8.79 11.75
C SER A 53 -8.40 -7.97 10.52
N VAL A 54 -7.90 -8.36 9.35
CA VAL A 54 -8.14 -7.63 8.10
C VAL A 54 -8.73 -8.51 7.00
N GLY A 55 -8.83 -9.81 7.21
CA GLY A 55 -9.35 -10.70 6.19
C GLY A 55 -9.37 -12.15 6.60
N LYS A 56 -9.63 -13.01 5.61
CA LYS A 56 -9.71 -14.45 5.79
C LYS A 56 -8.95 -15.19 4.71
N ALA A 57 -8.46 -16.35 5.09
CA ALA A 57 -7.76 -17.28 4.19
C ALA A 57 -8.42 -18.65 4.26
N ALA A 58 -8.75 -19.21 3.11
CA ALA A 58 -9.32 -20.54 2.98
C ALA A 58 -9.08 -21.08 1.57
N ASN A 59 -8.93 -22.40 1.46
CA ASN A 59 -8.79 -23.09 0.17
C ASN A 59 -7.65 -22.56 -0.71
N GLY A 60 -6.54 -22.17 -0.09
CA GLY A 60 -5.39 -21.65 -0.82
C GLY A 60 -5.47 -20.17 -1.20
N HIS A 61 -6.56 -19.50 -0.88
CA HIS A 61 -6.79 -18.10 -1.22
C HIS A 61 -6.95 -17.23 0.02
N LEU A 62 -6.45 -16.00 -0.06
CA LEU A 62 -6.68 -15.00 0.98
C LEU A 62 -7.32 -13.75 0.39
N LYS A 63 -8.08 -13.05 1.22
CA LYS A 63 -8.80 -11.85 0.84
C LYS A 63 -8.98 -10.96 2.07
N GLY A 64 -8.76 -9.68 1.91
CA GLY A 64 -8.90 -8.75 3.01
C GLY A 64 -8.89 -7.29 2.60
N ALA A 65 -8.97 -6.43 3.61
CA ALA A 65 -8.91 -4.99 3.45
C ALA A 65 -8.27 -4.33 4.67
N LEU A 66 -7.36 -3.40 4.40
CA LEU A 66 -6.84 -2.46 5.39
C LEU A 66 -7.72 -1.22 5.36
N GLN A 67 -8.55 -1.02 6.38
CA GLN A 67 -9.51 0.08 6.42
C GLN A 67 -8.99 1.21 7.30
N GLY A 68 -9.10 2.45 6.79
CA GLY A 68 -8.80 3.63 7.58
C GLY A 68 -7.32 3.92 7.78
N LEU A 69 -6.46 3.51 6.86
CA LEU A 69 -5.03 3.82 6.93
C LEU A 69 -4.80 5.32 6.70
N PRO A 70 -4.19 6.05 7.67
CA PRO A 70 -4.07 7.50 7.58
C PRO A 70 -3.17 7.96 6.45
N THR A 71 -3.40 9.18 5.97
CA THR A 71 -2.50 9.85 5.03
C THR A 71 -1.10 9.95 5.62
N GLY A 72 -0.10 9.64 4.81
CA GLY A 72 1.31 9.69 5.21
C GLY A 72 2.04 8.41 4.81
N GLY A 73 2.96 8.01 5.64
CA GLY A 73 3.88 6.92 5.43
C GLY A 73 5.31 7.41 5.38
N PRO A 74 6.27 6.66 4.85
CA PRO A 74 6.09 5.31 4.28
C PRO A 74 5.73 4.27 5.34
N TYR A 75 4.78 3.42 5.00
CA TYR A 75 4.31 2.34 5.87
C TYR A 75 4.92 1.00 5.48
N ALA A 76 5.18 0.16 6.48
CA ALA A 76 5.39 -1.26 6.29
C ALA A 76 4.16 -2.00 6.81
N ILE A 77 3.62 -2.89 5.98
CA ILE A 77 2.41 -3.65 6.29
C ILE A 77 2.80 -5.12 6.42
N GLU A 78 2.74 -5.65 7.63
CA GLU A 78 3.00 -7.06 7.89
C GLU A 78 1.67 -7.81 7.94
N LEU A 79 1.51 -8.76 7.03
CA LEU A 79 0.35 -9.64 6.98
C LEU A 79 0.75 -11.01 7.53
N ARG A 80 -0.11 -11.59 8.37
CA ARG A 80 0.10 -12.92 8.96
C ARG A 80 -1.11 -13.81 8.86
N ILE A 81 -0.86 -15.09 8.61
CA ILE A 81 -1.86 -16.18 8.71
C ILE A 81 -1.14 -17.32 9.41
N GLY A 82 -1.45 -17.56 10.69
CA GLY A 82 -0.72 -18.59 11.45
C GLY A 82 0.78 -18.34 11.44
N ASN A 83 1.55 -19.25 10.85
CA ASN A 83 3.00 -19.15 10.74
C ASN A 83 3.47 -18.46 9.45
N GLU A 84 2.57 -18.18 8.52
CA GLU A 84 2.91 -17.46 7.31
C GLU A 84 2.96 -15.96 7.55
N LYS A 85 3.95 -15.31 6.97
CA LYS A 85 4.16 -13.87 7.10
C LYS A 85 4.60 -13.26 5.77
N LEU A 86 4.07 -12.09 5.46
CA LEU A 86 4.48 -11.29 4.31
C LEU A 86 4.56 -9.83 4.73
N VAL A 87 5.58 -9.12 4.27
CA VAL A 87 5.72 -7.69 4.52
C VAL A 87 5.66 -6.94 3.20
N VAL A 88 4.74 -5.99 3.10
CA VAL A 88 4.65 -5.02 2.00
C VAL A 88 5.29 -3.73 2.50
N LYS A 89 6.29 -3.24 1.78
CA LYS A 89 7.13 -2.13 2.24
C LYS A 89 6.87 -0.85 1.47
N ASP A 90 7.17 0.26 2.12
CA ASP A 90 7.28 1.57 1.50
C ASP A 90 5.98 2.02 0.84
N VAL A 91 4.87 1.85 1.55
CA VAL A 91 3.53 2.21 1.09
C VAL A 91 3.18 3.62 1.56
N LEU A 92 2.72 4.46 0.64
CA LEU A 92 2.23 5.80 0.96
C LEU A 92 0.71 5.87 0.84
N VAL A 93 0.11 6.75 1.64
CA VAL A 93 -1.30 7.13 1.49
C VAL A 93 -1.35 8.63 1.18
N GLY A 94 -1.93 8.98 0.06
CA GLY A 94 -1.99 10.37 -0.38
C GLY A 94 -2.82 10.51 -1.64
N ASP A 95 -2.42 11.42 -2.51
CA ASP A 95 -3.11 11.69 -3.76
C ASP A 95 -2.46 10.93 -4.92
N VAL A 96 -3.29 10.26 -5.69
CA VAL A 96 -2.91 9.60 -6.94
C VAL A 96 -3.42 10.46 -8.09
N TRP A 97 -2.53 10.86 -8.98
CA TRP A 97 -2.85 11.70 -10.12
C TRP A 97 -2.77 10.89 -11.41
N LEU A 98 -3.83 10.97 -12.21
CA LEU A 98 -3.81 10.43 -13.56
C LEU A 98 -3.29 11.53 -14.50
N LEU A 99 -2.10 11.30 -15.08
CA LEU A 99 -1.50 12.21 -16.03
C LEU A 99 -1.94 11.80 -17.43
N GLY A 100 -2.84 12.59 -18.00
CA GLY A 100 -3.31 12.41 -19.37
C GLY A 100 -2.88 13.58 -20.24
N GLY A 101 -2.86 13.39 -21.53
CA GLY A 101 -2.52 14.45 -22.46
C GLY A 101 -1.71 13.95 -23.65
N GLN A 102 -1.13 14.90 -24.39
CA GLN A 102 -0.38 14.60 -25.61
C GLN A 102 1.11 14.63 -25.37
N SER A 103 1.89 15.13 -26.32
CA SER A 103 3.34 15.04 -26.34
C SER A 103 4.06 15.52 -25.07
N ASN A 104 3.54 16.56 -24.42
CA ASN A 104 4.16 17.06 -23.18
C ASN A 104 4.10 16.05 -22.05
N MET A 105 3.00 15.31 -21.96
CA MET A 105 2.83 14.25 -20.95
C MET A 105 3.65 13.01 -21.29
N GLN A 106 3.98 12.83 -22.55
CA GLN A 106 4.86 11.75 -23.01
C GLN A 106 6.35 12.06 -22.84
N GLY A 107 6.66 13.22 -22.29
CA GLY A 107 8.06 13.62 -22.08
C GLY A 107 8.71 14.30 -23.29
N CYS A 108 7.91 14.74 -24.26
CA CYS A 108 8.40 15.44 -25.47
C CYS A 108 8.47 16.95 -25.30
N GLY A 109 8.08 17.47 -24.14
CA GLY A 109 8.13 18.88 -23.84
C GLY A 109 9.53 19.37 -23.52
N LEU A 110 9.70 20.70 -23.53
CA LEU A 110 10.95 21.33 -23.14
C LEU A 110 11.03 21.42 -21.61
N PHE A 111 12.15 20.97 -21.06
CA PHE A 111 12.41 21.06 -19.64
C PHE A 111 13.16 22.34 -19.28
N PRO A 112 12.93 22.91 -18.09
CA PRO A 112 13.77 23.98 -17.61
C PRO A 112 15.23 23.50 -17.46
N LYS A 113 16.18 24.42 -17.55
CA LYS A 113 17.60 24.08 -17.44
C LYS A 113 17.94 23.46 -16.09
N LYS A 114 17.20 23.81 -15.04
CA LYS A 114 17.41 23.29 -13.69
C LYS A 114 16.42 22.16 -13.44
N ARG A 115 16.93 20.99 -13.14
CA ARG A 115 16.08 19.87 -12.72
C ARG A 115 15.66 20.01 -11.27
N LEU A 116 14.41 19.66 -10.99
CA LEU A 116 13.96 19.52 -9.62
C LEU A 116 14.56 18.26 -8.99
N PRO A 117 14.93 18.31 -7.70
CA PRO A 117 15.42 17.10 -7.02
C PRO A 117 14.33 16.04 -6.93
N ALA A 118 14.74 14.78 -6.95
CA ALA A 118 13.82 13.68 -6.73
C ALA A 118 13.32 13.70 -5.29
N ASP A 119 12.02 13.45 -5.11
CA ASP A 119 11.39 13.34 -3.79
C ASP A 119 10.90 11.92 -3.60
N PRO A 120 11.35 11.19 -2.55
CA PRO A 120 10.92 9.81 -2.32
C PRO A 120 9.43 9.67 -2.00
N LEU A 121 8.75 10.76 -1.65
CA LEU A 121 7.30 10.76 -1.41
C LEU A 121 6.50 11.02 -2.69
N VAL A 122 7.15 11.29 -3.81
CA VAL A 122 6.53 11.43 -5.13
C VAL A 122 6.97 10.26 -6.00
N ARG A 123 6.00 9.51 -6.49
CA ARG A 123 6.25 8.28 -7.24
C ARG A 123 5.48 8.25 -8.55
N ALA A 124 6.11 7.67 -9.53
CA ALA A 124 5.51 7.48 -10.84
C ALA A 124 5.38 5.99 -11.17
#